data_43dc08a6649c3fda5d2f26bb3bef8562
#
_entry.id   43dc08a6649c3fda5d2f26bb3bef8562
#
_cell.length_a   1.000
_cell.length_b   1.000
_cell.length_c   1.000
_cell.angle_alpha   90.00
_cell.angle_beta   90.00
_cell.angle_gamma   90.00
#
_symmetry.space_group_name_H-M   'P 1'
#
loop_
_entity.id
_entity.type
_entity.pdbx_description
1 polymer ?
#
loop_
_entity_poly.entity_id
_entity_poly.type
_entity_poly.pdbx_seq_one_letter_code
_entity_poly.pdbx_strand_id
1 'polypeptide(L)'
;DWNALPGSFALKPNRGFGGEGIIVVYGRKKNRDDAWVKANGSVITIDDLRTHIRNILDGSFSITNTPDIAFFEERLKLLKLFKPYAYKGIPDIRVIVMNKVPVMAMLRLPTKDSDGKANLQQGAIGVGIDMATGTTTTAVLGKAHIIEYVPKTRLALSGIRIPYWKDILRIAVAAQEVSELGFLGADIAIDRDRGPVILELNARPGLSIQVANLAGLKGR
;
A
#
# COMPACT_ATOMS: atom_id res chain seq x y z
N ASP A 1 25.04 -10.93 -4.48
CA ASP A 1 25.09 -11.44 -5.87
C ASP A 1 23.88 -10.90 -6.65
N TRP A 2 24.12 -10.05 -7.64
CA TRP A 2 23.07 -9.44 -8.48
C TRP A 2 22.37 -10.46 -9.38
N ASN A 3 23.04 -11.55 -9.70
CA ASN A 3 22.46 -12.62 -10.52
C ASN A 3 21.43 -13.44 -9.74
N ALA A 4 21.55 -13.48 -8.41
CA ALA A 4 20.62 -14.17 -7.53
C ALA A 4 19.29 -13.41 -7.33
N LEU A 5 19.22 -12.13 -7.74
CA LEU A 5 17.97 -11.36 -7.65
C LEU A 5 16.91 -11.98 -8.57
N PRO A 6 15.65 -12.07 -8.08
CA PRO A 6 14.55 -12.57 -8.90
C PRO A 6 14.26 -11.64 -10.09
N GLY A 7 13.54 -12.17 -11.08
CA GLY A 7 13.13 -11.37 -12.23
C GLY A 7 12.27 -10.15 -11.87
N SER A 8 11.52 -10.22 -10.77
CA SER A 8 10.70 -9.09 -10.28
C SER A 8 10.80 -8.97 -8.77
N PHE A 9 10.92 -7.74 -8.27
CA PHE A 9 11.05 -7.43 -6.84
C PHE A 9 10.66 -5.98 -6.55
N ALA A 10 10.54 -5.65 -5.27
CA ALA A 10 10.53 -4.28 -4.76
C ALA A 10 11.79 -4.04 -3.93
N LEU A 11 12.48 -2.91 -4.16
CA LEU A 11 13.55 -2.41 -3.33
C LEU A 11 12.99 -1.26 -2.49
N LYS A 12 13.16 -1.33 -1.17
CA LYS A 12 12.55 -0.38 -0.23
C LYS A 12 13.54 0.11 0.81
N PRO A 13 13.39 1.38 1.28
CA PRO A 13 13.96 1.82 2.53
C PRO A 13 13.13 1.31 3.72
N ASN A 14 13.77 1.03 4.85
CA ASN A 14 13.08 0.58 6.07
C ASN A 14 12.35 1.74 6.79
N ARG A 15 12.88 2.96 6.70
CA ARG A 15 12.33 4.17 7.34
C ARG A 15 11.83 5.20 6.33
N GLY A 16 11.56 4.77 5.09
CA GLY A 16 11.02 5.63 4.04
C GLY A 16 9.64 6.18 4.41
N PHE A 17 9.33 7.38 3.95
CA PHE A 17 8.05 8.04 4.19
C PHE A 17 7.25 8.22 2.91
N GLY A 18 5.93 7.98 2.96
CA GLY A 18 5.02 8.26 1.85
C GLY A 18 5.28 7.45 0.57
N GLY A 19 5.99 6.32 0.67
CA GLY A 19 6.38 5.50 -0.47
C GLY A 19 7.57 6.06 -1.25
N GLU A 20 8.28 7.05 -0.73
CA GLU A 20 9.52 7.54 -1.32
C GLU A 20 10.64 6.50 -1.21
N GLY A 21 11.53 6.51 -2.20
CA GLY A 21 12.63 5.54 -2.26
C GLY A 21 12.23 4.12 -2.64
N ILE A 22 10.96 3.82 -2.91
CA ILE A 22 10.52 2.50 -3.35
C ILE A 22 10.72 2.36 -4.86
N ILE A 23 11.45 1.32 -5.28
CA ILE A 23 11.58 0.92 -6.67
C ILE A 23 10.91 -0.44 -6.86
N VAL A 24 9.96 -0.53 -7.81
CA VAL A 24 9.31 -1.79 -8.17
C VAL A 24 9.69 -2.16 -9.60
N VAL A 25 10.27 -3.35 -9.78
CA VAL A 25 10.61 -3.91 -11.08
C VAL A 25 9.73 -5.11 -11.42
N TYR A 26 9.35 -5.22 -12.69
CA TYR A 26 8.35 -6.16 -13.18
C TYR A 26 8.96 -7.35 -13.91
N GLY A 27 10.20 -7.23 -14.35
CA GLY A 27 10.90 -8.29 -15.05
C GLY A 27 12.31 -7.88 -15.46
N ARG A 28 13.14 -8.86 -15.79
CA ARG A 28 14.44 -8.59 -16.42
C ARG A 28 14.26 -7.99 -17.81
N LYS A 29 15.14 -7.11 -18.21
CA LYS A 29 15.18 -6.57 -19.58
C LYS A 29 15.60 -7.68 -20.54
N LYS A 30 14.87 -7.89 -21.63
CA LYS A 30 15.27 -8.84 -22.68
C LYS A 30 16.67 -8.52 -23.19
N ASN A 31 17.49 -9.51 -23.35
CA ASN A 31 18.86 -9.45 -23.86
C ASN A 31 19.82 -8.60 -23.01
N ARG A 32 19.52 -8.43 -21.70
CA ARG A 32 20.40 -7.75 -20.75
C ARG A 32 20.24 -8.38 -19.37
N ASP A 33 21.32 -8.93 -18.83
CA ASP A 33 21.34 -9.57 -17.50
C ASP A 33 21.57 -8.56 -16.37
N ASP A 34 22.04 -7.36 -16.72
CA ASP A 34 22.37 -6.28 -15.79
C ASP A 34 21.23 -5.26 -15.59
N ALA A 35 20.02 -5.53 -16.11
CA ALA A 35 18.93 -4.55 -16.10
C ALA A 35 17.53 -5.14 -15.94
N TRP A 36 16.63 -4.34 -15.39
CA TRP A 36 15.21 -4.66 -15.19
C TRP A 36 14.31 -3.57 -15.78
N VAL A 37 13.02 -3.90 -15.89
CA VAL A 37 11.98 -2.99 -16.41
C VAL A 37 11.04 -2.61 -15.27
N LYS A 38 10.80 -1.30 -15.08
CA LYS A 38 9.83 -0.75 -14.12
C LYS A 38 8.40 -0.74 -14.71
N ALA A 39 7.39 -0.46 -13.87
CA ALA A 39 5.98 -0.39 -14.25
C ALA A 39 5.69 0.56 -15.42
N ASN A 40 6.42 1.66 -15.54
CA ASN A 40 6.29 2.65 -16.60
C ASN A 40 7.04 2.29 -17.89
N GLY A 41 7.68 1.10 -17.94
CA GLY A 41 8.48 0.63 -19.07
C GLY A 41 9.93 1.15 -19.08
N SER A 42 10.32 2.04 -18.18
CA SER A 42 11.71 2.49 -18.08
C SER A 42 12.61 1.37 -17.57
N VAL A 43 13.87 1.40 -17.99
CA VAL A 43 14.90 0.44 -17.61
C VAL A 43 15.66 0.96 -16.39
N ILE A 44 16.03 0.07 -15.50
CA ILE A 44 16.92 0.32 -14.37
C ILE A 44 18.06 -0.69 -14.39
N THR A 45 19.29 -0.23 -14.27
CA THR A 45 20.51 -1.05 -14.31
C THR A 45 20.99 -1.42 -12.92
N ILE A 46 21.97 -2.32 -12.83
CA ILE A 46 22.66 -2.64 -11.57
C ILE A 46 23.27 -1.38 -10.96
N ASP A 47 23.87 -0.50 -11.77
CA ASP A 47 24.54 0.70 -11.28
C ASP A 47 23.52 1.73 -10.76
N ASP A 48 22.35 1.85 -11.40
CA ASP A 48 21.24 2.66 -10.88
C ASP A 48 20.75 2.11 -9.53
N LEU A 49 20.60 0.78 -9.41
CA LEU A 49 20.21 0.15 -8.15
C LEU A 49 21.26 0.35 -7.05
N ARG A 50 22.55 0.25 -7.37
CA ARG A 50 23.64 0.53 -6.42
C ARG A 50 23.58 1.96 -5.93
N THR A 51 23.42 2.91 -6.83
CA THR A 51 23.27 4.33 -6.48
C THR A 51 22.06 4.56 -5.60
N HIS A 52 20.93 3.97 -5.94
CA HIS A 52 19.71 4.09 -5.15
C HIS A 52 19.86 3.46 -3.75
N ILE A 53 20.51 2.31 -3.64
CA ILE A 53 20.81 1.68 -2.33
C ILE A 53 21.68 2.60 -1.48
N ARG A 54 22.73 3.23 -2.05
CA ARG A 54 23.55 4.20 -1.31
C ARG A 54 22.70 5.35 -0.79
N ASN A 55 21.82 5.92 -1.62
CA ASN A 55 20.91 6.99 -1.20
C ASN A 55 20.00 6.54 -0.04
N ILE A 56 19.53 5.28 -0.04
CA ILE A 56 18.77 4.73 1.09
C ILE A 56 19.64 4.67 2.34
N LEU A 57 20.84 4.08 2.23
CA LEU A 57 21.78 3.92 3.35
C LEU A 57 22.18 5.27 3.95
N ASP A 58 22.32 6.31 3.12
CA ASP A 58 22.63 7.68 3.52
C ASP A 58 21.43 8.42 4.15
N GLY A 59 20.24 7.80 4.16
CA GLY A 59 19.04 8.37 4.78
C GLY A 59 18.26 9.35 3.90
N SER A 60 18.53 9.43 2.59
CA SER A 60 17.89 10.40 1.67
C SER A 60 16.36 10.29 1.61
N PHE A 61 15.77 9.17 2.02
CA PHE A 61 14.33 8.91 2.01
C PHE A 61 13.72 8.85 3.42
N SER A 62 14.51 9.04 4.47
CA SER A 62 14.04 9.11 5.84
C SER A 62 13.63 10.54 6.22
N ILE A 63 12.61 10.68 7.09
CA ILE A 63 12.11 12.01 7.52
C ILE A 63 13.20 12.86 8.19
N THR A 64 14.13 12.19 8.89
CA THR A 64 15.17 12.85 9.69
C THR A 64 16.55 12.81 9.04
N ASN A 65 16.65 12.41 7.76
CA ASN A 65 17.92 12.21 7.04
C ASN A 65 18.91 11.32 7.84
N THR A 66 18.39 10.34 8.58
CA THR A 66 19.22 9.38 9.32
C THR A 66 19.51 8.16 8.45
N PRO A 67 20.69 7.54 8.59
CA PRO A 67 21.03 6.30 7.92
C PRO A 67 19.94 5.25 8.03
N ASP A 68 19.67 4.53 6.95
CA ASP A 68 18.59 3.57 6.84
C ASP A 68 19.08 2.23 6.29
N ILE A 69 18.20 1.27 6.17
CA ILE A 69 18.45 -0.06 5.64
C ILE A 69 17.69 -0.21 4.31
N ALA A 70 18.39 -0.68 3.28
CA ALA A 70 17.79 -1.06 2.01
C ALA A 70 17.51 -2.56 2.02
N PHE A 71 16.30 -2.95 1.65
CA PHE A 71 15.94 -4.36 1.56
C PHE A 71 15.12 -4.68 0.31
N PHE A 72 15.21 -5.92 -0.13
CA PHE A 72 14.47 -6.44 -1.26
C PHE A 72 13.30 -7.29 -0.78
N GLU A 73 12.15 -7.08 -1.38
CA GLU A 73 10.95 -7.88 -1.17
C GLU A 73 10.44 -8.48 -2.48
N GLU A 74 9.73 -9.59 -2.37
CA GLU A 74 8.99 -10.11 -3.51
C GLU A 74 7.93 -9.11 -3.96
N ARG A 75 7.88 -8.87 -5.28
CA ARG A 75 6.87 -7.96 -5.85
C ARG A 75 5.47 -8.53 -5.69
N LEU A 76 4.57 -7.73 -5.15
CA LEU A 76 3.16 -8.09 -5.06
C LEU A 76 2.50 -8.12 -6.44
N LYS A 77 1.55 -9.03 -6.61
CA LYS A 77 0.77 -9.20 -7.83
C LYS A 77 -0.65 -8.70 -7.61
N LEU A 78 -1.06 -7.75 -8.44
CA LEU A 78 -2.39 -7.13 -8.35
C LEU A 78 -3.50 -8.18 -8.48
N LEU A 79 -4.42 -8.21 -7.51
CA LEU A 79 -5.62 -9.01 -7.57
C LEU A 79 -6.52 -8.53 -8.73
N LYS A 80 -7.04 -9.47 -9.52
CA LYS A 80 -7.86 -9.15 -10.71
C LYS A 80 -9.06 -8.25 -10.40
N LEU A 81 -9.68 -8.43 -9.22
CA LEU A 81 -10.80 -7.61 -8.74
C LEU A 81 -10.48 -6.12 -8.79
N PHE A 82 -9.28 -5.74 -8.38
CA PHE A 82 -8.90 -4.33 -8.28
C PHE A 82 -8.32 -3.73 -9.56
N LYS A 83 -8.11 -4.54 -10.60
CA LYS A 83 -7.53 -4.06 -11.87
C LYS A 83 -8.27 -2.86 -12.49
N PRO A 84 -9.62 -2.81 -12.52
CA PRO A 84 -10.33 -1.67 -13.08
C PRO A 84 -10.36 -0.44 -12.15
N TYR A 85 -10.02 -0.60 -10.87
CA TYR A 85 -10.10 0.45 -9.85
C TYR A 85 -8.76 1.12 -9.54
N ALA A 86 -7.64 0.45 -9.83
CA ALA A 86 -6.31 0.89 -9.44
C ALA A 86 -5.45 1.29 -10.64
N TYR A 87 -4.73 2.40 -10.50
CA TYR A 87 -3.76 2.84 -11.50
C TYR A 87 -2.34 2.45 -11.08
N LYS A 88 -1.69 1.57 -11.84
CA LYS A 88 -0.27 1.16 -11.73
C LYS A 88 0.24 0.65 -10.37
N GLY A 89 -0.49 0.83 -9.28
CA GLY A 89 -0.08 0.43 -7.93
C GLY A 89 -0.90 -0.75 -7.41
N ILE A 90 -0.56 -1.17 -6.20
CA ILE A 90 -1.31 -2.19 -5.45
C ILE A 90 -2.22 -1.47 -4.45
N PRO A 91 -3.56 -1.68 -4.52
CA PRO A 91 -4.45 -1.26 -3.46
C PRO A 91 -4.12 -1.94 -2.14
N ASP A 92 -4.35 -1.24 -1.06
CA ASP A 92 -4.24 -1.81 0.28
C ASP A 92 -5.47 -1.49 1.13
N ILE A 93 -5.61 -2.23 2.19
CA ILE A 93 -6.63 -2.06 3.20
C ILE A 93 -5.93 -1.60 4.48
N ARG A 94 -6.23 -0.37 4.92
CA ARG A 94 -5.83 0.09 6.25
C ARG A 94 -6.88 -0.33 7.26
N VAL A 95 -6.46 -1.10 8.27
CA VAL A 95 -7.31 -1.47 9.41
C VAL A 95 -6.76 -0.79 10.65
N ILE A 96 -7.61 -0.06 11.37
CA ILE A 96 -7.28 0.46 12.70
C ILE A 96 -7.69 -0.58 13.72
N VAL A 97 -6.74 -0.97 14.55
CA VAL A 97 -6.95 -1.89 15.67
C VAL A 97 -6.67 -1.15 16.96
N MET A 98 -7.59 -1.22 17.91
CA MET A 98 -7.48 -0.65 19.24
C MET A 98 -7.76 -1.73 20.30
N ASN A 99 -6.79 -1.97 21.16
CA ASN A 99 -6.88 -2.99 22.22
C ASN A 99 -7.42 -4.34 21.70
N LYS A 100 -6.83 -4.83 20.60
CA LYS A 100 -7.17 -6.08 19.90
C LYS A 100 -8.54 -6.11 19.21
N VAL A 101 -9.21 -4.95 19.11
CA VAL A 101 -10.48 -4.82 18.40
C VAL A 101 -10.25 -4.02 17.11
N PRO A 102 -10.55 -4.57 15.93
CA PRO A 102 -10.54 -3.80 14.69
C PRO A 102 -11.76 -2.87 14.67
N VAL A 103 -11.50 -1.54 14.69
CA VAL A 103 -12.55 -0.54 14.88
C VAL A 103 -12.95 0.20 13.62
N MET A 104 -12.08 0.26 12.62
CA MET A 104 -12.35 0.96 11.37
C MET A 104 -11.45 0.46 10.25
N ALA A 105 -11.96 0.40 9.02
CA ALA A 105 -11.17 0.03 7.86
C ALA A 105 -11.47 0.91 6.64
N MET A 106 -10.49 1.06 5.76
CA MET A 106 -10.65 1.68 4.45
C MET A 106 -9.82 0.96 3.40
N LEU A 107 -10.36 0.87 2.19
CA LEU A 107 -9.61 0.51 0.98
C LEU A 107 -8.96 1.76 0.40
N ARG A 108 -7.66 1.70 0.07
CA ARG A 108 -6.95 2.78 -0.60
C ARG A 108 -6.64 2.37 -2.03
N LEU A 109 -7.11 3.16 -2.97
CA LEU A 109 -6.96 2.88 -4.40
C LEU A 109 -5.98 3.87 -5.03
N PRO A 110 -4.84 3.40 -5.56
CA PRO A 110 -3.93 4.23 -6.32
C PRO A 110 -4.60 4.85 -7.55
N THR A 111 -4.31 6.13 -7.78
CA THR A 111 -4.81 6.89 -8.93
C THR A 111 -3.66 7.36 -9.83
N LYS A 112 -4.00 7.99 -10.94
CA LYS A 112 -3.00 8.65 -11.78
C LYS A 112 -2.36 9.84 -11.05
N ASP A 113 -3.15 10.57 -10.26
CA ASP A 113 -2.68 11.75 -9.53
C ASP A 113 -1.76 11.38 -8.38
N SER A 114 -1.96 10.20 -7.75
CA SER A 114 -1.05 9.66 -6.75
C SER A 114 0.15 8.91 -7.34
N ASP A 115 0.31 8.91 -8.67
CA ASP A 115 1.34 8.15 -9.39
C ASP A 115 1.47 6.68 -8.93
N GLY A 116 0.33 6.03 -8.75
CA GLY A 116 0.28 4.63 -8.35
C GLY A 116 0.51 4.37 -6.85
N LYS A 117 0.56 5.40 -6.01
CA LYS A 117 0.69 5.26 -4.55
C LYS A 117 -0.68 5.23 -3.89
N ALA A 118 -0.88 4.34 -2.91
CA ALA A 118 -2.10 4.22 -2.13
C ALA A 118 -2.12 5.24 -0.97
N ASN A 119 -1.86 6.52 -1.26
CA ASN A 119 -1.77 7.59 -0.28
C ASN A 119 -2.78 8.70 -0.59
N LEU A 120 -3.75 8.90 0.32
CA LEU A 120 -4.81 9.90 0.15
C LEU A 120 -4.27 11.32 0.07
N GLN A 121 -3.21 11.64 0.81
CA GLN A 121 -2.60 12.97 0.78
C GLN A 121 -1.95 13.28 -0.58
N GLN A 122 -1.61 12.25 -1.34
CA GLN A 122 -1.03 12.33 -2.68
C GLN A 122 -2.08 12.13 -3.79
N GLY A 123 -3.37 12.10 -3.46
CA GLY A 123 -4.44 12.02 -4.45
C GLY A 123 -5.00 10.62 -4.70
N ALA A 124 -4.72 9.64 -3.86
CA ALA A 124 -5.39 8.34 -3.91
C ALA A 124 -6.85 8.45 -3.47
N ILE A 125 -7.67 7.46 -3.83
CA ILE A 125 -9.05 7.33 -3.36
C ILE A 125 -9.05 6.51 -2.07
N GLY A 126 -9.73 7.01 -1.05
CA GLY A 126 -10.06 6.27 0.16
C GLY A 126 -11.51 5.83 0.13
N VAL A 127 -11.77 4.55 0.35
CA VAL A 127 -13.13 3.99 0.38
C VAL A 127 -13.38 3.35 1.73
N GLY A 128 -14.38 3.82 2.46
CA GLY A 128 -14.80 3.23 3.73
C GLY A 128 -15.23 1.79 3.56
N ILE A 129 -15.06 0.98 4.60
CA ILE A 129 -15.46 -0.43 4.60
C ILE A 129 -16.35 -0.67 5.80
N ASP A 130 -17.53 -1.24 5.58
CA ASP A 130 -18.39 -1.77 6.65
C ASP A 130 -17.69 -2.94 7.35
N MET A 131 -17.46 -2.78 8.65
CA MET A 131 -16.66 -3.73 9.43
C MET A 131 -17.31 -5.10 9.55
N ALA A 132 -18.65 -5.17 9.55
CA ALA A 132 -19.36 -6.43 9.70
C ALA A 132 -19.34 -7.27 8.42
N THR A 133 -19.48 -6.63 7.27
CA THR A 133 -19.64 -7.32 5.98
C THR A 133 -18.39 -7.34 5.12
N GLY A 134 -17.44 -6.43 5.35
CA GLY A 134 -16.28 -6.23 4.46
C GLY A 134 -16.66 -5.62 3.11
N THR A 135 -17.78 -4.90 3.06
CA THR A 135 -18.26 -4.26 1.82
C THR A 135 -17.93 -2.77 1.85
N THR A 136 -17.46 -2.24 0.74
CA THR A 136 -17.15 -0.81 0.62
C THR A 136 -18.41 0.06 0.67
N THR A 137 -18.29 1.24 1.26
CA THR A 137 -19.39 2.18 1.51
C THR A 137 -19.15 3.51 0.79
N THR A 138 -18.74 4.52 1.51
CA THR A 138 -18.48 5.88 1.01
C THR A 138 -17.07 6.00 0.46
N ALA A 139 -16.85 6.94 -0.46
CA ALA A 139 -15.51 7.14 -1.02
C ALA A 139 -15.16 8.63 -1.08
N VAL A 140 -13.86 8.91 -0.90
CA VAL A 140 -13.28 10.24 -1.00
C VAL A 140 -12.05 10.24 -1.87
N LEU A 141 -11.88 11.29 -2.67
CA LEU A 141 -10.69 11.56 -3.45
C LEU A 141 -9.84 12.59 -2.71
N GLY A 142 -8.57 12.26 -2.49
CA GLY A 142 -7.66 13.12 -1.77
C GLY A 142 -8.12 13.37 -0.33
N LYS A 143 -8.14 14.64 0.11
CA LYS A 143 -8.37 14.97 1.52
C LYS A 143 -9.83 14.87 1.98
N ALA A 144 -10.82 15.20 1.13
CA ALA A 144 -12.22 15.28 1.57
C ALA A 144 -13.26 15.34 0.43
N HIS A 145 -12.89 15.19 -0.83
CA HIS A 145 -13.84 15.28 -1.93
C HIS A 145 -14.61 13.96 -2.07
N ILE A 146 -15.89 13.95 -1.67
CA ILE A 146 -16.75 12.77 -1.75
C ILE A 146 -17.03 12.46 -3.22
N ILE A 147 -16.86 11.18 -3.60
CA ILE A 147 -17.09 10.65 -4.93
C ILE A 147 -17.87 9.34 -4.85
N GLU A 148 -18.62 9.01 -5.89
CA GLU A 148 -19.36 7.74 -5.98
C GLU A 148 -18.69 6.76 -6.95
N TYR A 149 -17.98 7.27 -7.93
CA TYR A 149 -17.38 6.49 -9.02
C TYR A 149 -15.90 6.78 -9.14
N VAL A 150 -15.17 5.82 -9.68
CA VAL A 150 -13.78 6.06 -10.11
C VAL A 150 -13.77 7.19 -11.13
N PRO A 151 -12.94 8.25 -10.96
CA PRO A 151 -12.94 9.42 -11.83
C PRO A 151 -12.86 9.06 -13.32
N LYS A 152 -13.70 9.73 -14.12
CA LYS A 152 -13.84 9.50 -15.56
C LYS A 152 -14.36 8.12 -15.97
N THR A 153 -14.96 7.38 -15.05
CA THR A 153 -15.59 6.09 -15.31
C THR A 153 -16.99 6.03 -14.70
N ARG A 154 -17.69 4.90 -14.93
CA ARG A 154 -18.97 4.57 -14.26
C ARG A 154 -18.79 3.41 -13.25
N LEU A 155 -17.57 3.13 -12.82
CA LEU A 155 -17.30 2.09 -11.84
C LEU A 155 -17.61 2.59 -10.44
N ALA A 156 -18.64 2.04 -9.84
CA ALA A 156 -19.05 2.38 -8.47
C ALA A 156 -17.98 1.95 -7.46
N LEU A 157 -17.72 2.83 -6.49
CA LEU A 157 -16.75 2.60 -5.42
C LEU A 157 -17.41 1.94 -4.21
N SER A 158 -18.73 2.07 -4.04
CA SER A 158 -19.51 1.37 -3.03
C SER A 158 -19.90 -0.03 -3.49
N GLY A 159 -20.15 -0.95 -2.55
CA GLY A 159 -20.63 -2.29 -2.83
C GLY A 159 -19.55 -3.29 -3.25
N ILE A 160 -18.27 -2.92 -3.25
CA ILE A 160 -17.17 -3.85 -3.53
C ILE A 160 -16.98 -4.74 -2.29
N ARG A 161 -17.19 -6.04 -2.44
CA ARG A 161 -16.92 -7.02 -1.38
C ARG A 161 -15.44 -7.33 -1.33
N ILE A 162 -14.78 -7.03 -0.22
CA ILE A 162 -13.35 -7.30 0.01
C ILE A 162 -13.15 -8.80 0.22
N PRO A 163 -12.36 -9.47 -0.64
CA PRO A 163 -12.02 -10.89 -0.43
C PRO A 163 -11.19 -11.06 0.84
N TYR A 164 -11.27 -12.28 1.43
CA TYR A 164 -10.50 -12.63 2.64
C TYR A 164 -10.76 -11.72 3.84
N TRP A 165 -11.95 -11.10 3.93
CA TRP A 165 -12.21 -10.07 4.95
C TRP A 165 -11.89 -10.51 6.37
N LYS A 166 -12.35 -11.72 6.76
CA LYS A 166 -12.09 -12.27 8.09
C LYS A 166 -10.60 -12.49 8.36
N ASP A 167 -9.85 -12.91 7.35
CA ASP A 167 -8.41 -13.15 7.49
C ASP A 167 -7.65 -11.83 7.61
N ILE A 168 -8.07 -10.78 6.87
CA ILE A 168 -7.53 -9.42 6.98
C ILE A 168 -7.69 -8.91 8.42
N LEU A 169 -8.87 -9.05 9.01
CA LEU A 169 -9.11 -8.64 10.39
C LEU A 169 -8.26 -9.44 11.39
N ARG A 170 -8.16 -10.78 11.22
CA ARG A 170 -7.31 -11.63 12.07
C ARG A 170 -5.85 -11.25 11.99
N ILE A 171 -5.32 -11.02 10.78
CA ILE A 171 -3.93 -10.60 10.57
C ILE A 171 -3.66 -9.24 11.22
N ALA A 172 -4.59 -8.29 11.11
CA ALA A 172 -4.44 -6.98 11.74
C ALA A 172 -4.40 -7.06 13.26
N VAL A 173 -5.27 -7.89 13.88
CA VAL A 173 -5.26 -8.13 15.33
C VAL A 173 -3.98 -8.83 15.77
N ALA A 174 -3.57 -9.90 15.08
CA ALA A 174 -2.33 -10.62 15.39
C ALA A 174 -1.09 -9.70 15.29
N ALA A 175 -1.06 -8.80 14.30
CA ALA A 175 0.01 -7.81 14.19
C ALA A 175 0.05 -6.84 15.37
N GLN A 176 -1.10 -6.43 15.89
CA GLN A 176 -1.15 -5.60 17.11
C GLN A 176 -0.66 -6.37 18.33
N GLU A 177 -1.02 -7.63 18.48
CA GLU A 177 -0.55 -8.45 19.61
C GLU A 177 0.98 -8.58 19.63
N VAL A 178 1.59 -8.83 18.47
CA VAL A 178 3.05 -8.93 18.35
C VAL A 178 3.75 -7.60 18.57
N SER A 179 3.12 -6.48 18.17
CA SER A 179 3.70 -5.14 18.33
C SER A 179 3.58 -4.56 19.74
N GLU A 180 2.75 -5.15 20.60
CA GLU A 180 2.44 -4.68 21.96
C GLU A 180 1.87 -3.24 22.03
N LEU A 181 1.42 -2.70 20.89
CA LEU A 181 0.83 -1.36 20.81
C LEU A 181 -0.67 -1.42 21.13
N GLY A 182 -1.17 -0.54 21.98
CA GLY A 182 -2.60 -0.43 22.26
C GLY A 182 -3.42 0.15 21.09
N PHE A 183 -2.75 0.85 20.16
CA PHE A 183 -3.37 1.44 18.97
C PHE A 183 -2.44 1.26 17.77
N LEU A 184 -2.95 0.69 16.69
CA LEU A 184 -2.17 0.34 15.50
C LEU A 184 -2.97 0.53 14.22
N GLY A 185 -2.33 1.02 13.17
CA GLY A 185 -2.80 0.95 11.80
C GLY A 185 -2.04 -0.13 11.03
N ALA A 186 -2.71 -1.17 10.59
CA ALA A 186 -2.15 -2.20 9.73
C ALA A 186 -2.52 -1.94 8.27
N ASP A 187 -1.52 -1.85 7.39
CA ASP A 187 -1.69 -1.73 5.95
C ASP A 187 -1.51 -3.10 5.32
N ILE A 188 -2.58 -3.63 4.72
CA ILE A 188 -2.66 -5.00 4.22
C ILE A 188 -3.04 -4.97 2.74
N ALA A 189 -2.20 -5.53 1.88
CA ALA A 189 -2.54 -5.78 0.48
C ALA A 189 -3.10 -7.19 0.29
N ILE A 190 -3.84 -7.39 -0.79
CA ILE A 190 -4.25 -8.73 -1.21
C ILE A 190 -3.44 -9.10 -2.44
N ASP A 191 -2.42 -9.92 -2.25
CA ASP A 191 -1.65 -10.49 -3.35
C ASP A 191 -2.48 -11.55 -4.09
N ARG A 192 -2.40 -11.55 -5.42
CA ARG A 192 -3.17 -12.46 -6.27
C ARG A 192 -2.94 -13.94 -5.95
N ASP A 193 -1.70 -14.30 -5.62
CA ASP A 193 -1.28 -15.69 -5.49
C ASP A 193 -1.19 -16.13 -4.00
N ARG A 194 -0.98 -15.19 -3.08
CA ARG A 194 -0.77 -15.45 -1.64
C ARG A 194 -1.93 -15.03 -0.73
N GLY A 195 -2.87 -14.24 -1.24
CA GLY A 195 -3.92 -13.64 -0.41
C GLY A 195 -3.43 -12.43 0.40
N PRO A 196 -3.99 -12.18 1.61
CA PRO A 196 -3.63 -11.02 2.41
C PRO A 196 -2.18 -11.05 2.91
N VAL A 197 -1.46 -9.94 2.74
CA VAL A 197 -0.09 -9.74 3.23
C VAL A 197 0.04 -8.36 3.88
N ILE A 198 0.71 -8.29 5.02
CA ILE A 198 1.03 -7.02 5.68
C ILE A 198 2.09 -6.30 4.86
N LEU A 199 1.86 -5.03 4.60
CA LEU A 199 2.83 -4.13 3.97
C LEU A 199 3.60 -3.33 5.03
N GLU A 200 2.88 -2.82 6.02
CA GLU A 200 3.41 -1.88 7.00
C GLU A 200 2.54 -1.86 8.26
N LEU A 201 3.17 -1.62 9.40
CA LEU A 201 2.52 -1.37 10.67
C LEU A 201 2.81 0.06 11.13
N ASN A 202 1.77 0.81 11.43
CA ASN A 202 1.85 2.21 11.79
C ASN A 202 1.44 2.42 13.25
N ALA A 203 2.39 2.79 14.12
CA ALA A 203 2.13 3.12 15.52
C ALA A 203 1.33 4.43 15.67
N ARG A 204 1.41 5.32 14.70
CA ARG A 204 0.67 6.59 14.64
C ARG A 204 0.02 6.77 13.27
N PRO A 205 -1.00 5.94 12.95
CA PRO A 205 -1.63 5.98 11.64
C PRO A 205 -2.33 7.31 11.39
N GLY A 206 -2.20 7.83 10.17
CA GLY A 206 -2.99 8.99 9.74
C GLY A 206 -4.49 8.68 9.78
N LEU A 207 -5.30 9.61 10.29
CA LEU A 207 -6.72 9.41 10.56
C LEU A 207 -7.67 9.82 9.42
N SER A 208 -7.17 9.97 8.19
CA SER A 208 -8.01 10.19 7.00
C SER A 208 -9.00 9.05 6.72
N ILE A 209 -8.81 7.91 7.37
CA ILE A 209 -9.77 6.80 7.38
C ILE A 209 -11.16 7.24 7.93
N GLN A 210 -11.22 8.19 8.87
CA GLN A 210 -12.46 8.75 9.39
C GLN A 210 -13.23 9.50 8.29
N VAL A 211 -12.51 10.21 7.42
CA VAL A 211 -13.12 10.92 6.29
C VAL A 211 -13.65 9.93 5.26
N ALA A 212 -12.91 8.87 4.94
CA ALA A 212 -13.35 7.83 4.01
C ALA A 212 -14.60 7.09 4.50
N ASN A 213 -14.79 6.97 5.81
CA ASN A 213 -15.96 6.35 6.42
C ASN A 213 -17.09 7.35 6.80
N LEU A 214 -16.86 8.66 6.62
CA LEU A 214 -17.75 9.74 7.12
C LEU A 214 -18.12 9.54 8.60
N ALA A 215 -17.19 9.03 9.41
CA ALA A 215 -17.43 8.68 10.81
C ALA A 215 -16.15 8.84 11.64
N GLY A 216 -16.30 9.37 12.85
CA GLY A 216 -15.22 9.48 13.82
C GLY A 216 -14.88 8.14 14.49
N LEU A 217 -13.64 8.01 14.99
CA LEU A 217 -13.24 6.87 15.82
C LEU A 217 -13.78 6.97 17.26
N LYS A 218 -14.18 8.15 17.71
CA LYS A 218 -14.74 8.37 19.04
C LYS A 218 -16.11 7.68 19.14
N GLY A 219 -16.24 6.76 20.08
CA GLY A 219 -17.49 6.01 20.31
C GLY A 219 -17.62 4.71 19.50
N ARG A 220 -16.52 4.22 18.92
CA ARG A 220 -16.44 2.91 18.27
C ARG A 220 -15.67 1.90 19.10
#